data_0bb46963e82dc09a7f53c5f1da79d384
#
_entry.id   0bb46963e82dc09a7f53c5f1da79d384
#
_cell.length_a   1.000
_cell.length_b   1.000
_cell.length_c   1.000
_cell.angle_alpha   90.00
_cell.angle_beta   90.00
_cell.angle_gamma   90.00
#
_symmetry.space_group_name_H-M   'P 1'
#
loop_
_entity.id
_entity.type
_entity.pdbx_description
1 polymer ?
#
loop_
_entity_poly.entity_id
_entity_poly.type
_entity_poly.pdbx_seq_one_letter_code
_entity_poly.pdbx_strand_id
1 'polypeptide(L)' 'MAIEARIRELGVRHQTLERAIHEELVRPAGDDLKLRDLKRQKLKVKEEIESLRSHFSN' A
#
# COMPACT_ATOMS: atom_id res chain seq x y z
N MET A 1 15.84 -14.55 -0.04
CA MET A 1 14.97 -15.19 -0.87
C MET A 1 13.50 -14.81 -0.69
N ALA A 2 12.82 -15.44 0.23
CA ALA A 2 11.40 -15.18 0.42
C ALA A 2 11.11 -13.72 0.84
N ILE A 3 11.99 -13.14 1.67
CA ILE A 3 11.78 -11.78 2.15
C ILE A 3 11.87 -10.76 1.03
N GLU A 4 12.85 -10.92 0.15
CA GLU A 4 12.99 -9.99 -0.96
C GLU A 4 11.80 -10.06 -1.91
N ALA A 5 11.33 -11.27 -2.19
CA ALA A 5 10.15 -11.45 -3.04
C ALA A 5 8.92 -10.85 -2.38
N ARG A 6 8.79 -11.01 -1.07
CA ARG A 6 7.66 -10.47 -0.33
C ARG A 6 7.65 -8.94 -0.35
N ILE A 7 8.83 -8.34 -0.14
CA ILE A 7 8.95 -6.88 -0.17
C ILE A 7 8.58 -6.34 -1.54
N ARG A 8 9.03 -7.02 -2.60
CA ARG A 8 8.70 -6.61 -3.96
C ARG A 8 7.21 -6.71 -4.22
N GLU A 9 6.60 -7.79 -3.77
CA GLU A 9 5.16 -8.00 -3.93
C GLU A 9 4.37 -6.93 -3.20
N LEU A 10 4.78 -6.60 -1.98
CA LEU A 10 4.14 -5.55 -1.21
C LEU A 10 4.34 -4.18 -1.84
N GLY A 11 5.50 -3.96 -2.46
CA GLY A 11 5.76 -2.72 -3.18
C GLY A 11 4.80 -2.52 -4.34
N VAL A 12 4.53 -3.59 -5.09
CA VAL A 12 3.57 -3.53 -6.19
C VAL A 12 2.18 -3.24 -5.64
N ARG A 13 1.80 -3.89 -4.55
CA ARG A 13 0.50 -3.66 -3.93
C ARG A 13 0.38 -2.22 -3.46
N HIS A 14 1.45 -1.67 -2.90
CA HIS A 14 1.46 -0.28 -2.45
C HIS A 14 1.20 0.67 -3.61
N GLN A 15 1.85 0.44 -4.75
CA GLN A 15 1.65 1.26 -5.93
C GLN A 15 0.22 1.14 -6.46
N THR A 16 -0.33 -0.07 -6.46
CA THR A 16 -1.69 -0.29 -6.89
C THR A 16 -2.67 0.48 -6.02
N LEU A 17 -2.44 0.48 -4.71
CA LEU A 17 -3.30 1.22 -3.79
C LEU A 17 -3.16 2.72 -3.98
N GLU A 18 -1.95 3.20 -4.24
CA GLU A 18 -1.75 4.63 -4.51
C GLU A 18 -2.51 5.07 -5.75
N ARG A 19 -2.49 4.24 -6.79
CA ARG A 19 -3.22 4.53 -8.01
C ARG A 19 -4.73 4.55 -7.76
N ALA A 20 -5.22 3.57 -7.00
CA ALA A 20 -6.63 3.50 -6.67
C ALA A 20 -7.08 4.72 -5.87
N ILE A 21 -6.25 5.17 -4.94
CA ILE A 21 -6.54 6.35 -4.15
C ILE A 21 -6.62 7.58 -5.05
N HIS A 22 -5.66 7.71 -5.96
CA HIS A 22 -5.63 8.84 -6.88
C HIS A 22 -6.88 8.86 -7.76
N GLU A 23 -7.26 7.72 -8.30
CA GLU A 23 -8.46 7.62 -9.13
C GLU A 23 -9.70 8.01 -8.36
N GLU A 24 -9.77 7.61 -7.10
CA GLU A 24 -10.92 7.95 -6.28
C GLU A 24 -10.97 9.44 -5.96
N LEU A 25 -9.81 10.06 -5.77
CA LEU A 25 -9.73 11.49 -5.47
C LEU A 25 -10.15 12.35 -6.66
N VAL A 26 -9.84 11.93 -7.89
CA VAL A 26 -10.17 12.72 -9.06
C VAL A 26 -11.59 12.44 -9.56
N ARG A 27 -12.26 11.47 -9.00
CA ARG A 27 -13.62 11.12 -9.40
C ARG A 27 -14.59 12.16 -8.83
N PRO A 28 -15.47 12.73 -9.67
CA PRO A 28 -16.39 13.77 -9.19
C PRO A 28 -17.29 13.34 -8.05
N ALA A 29 -17.71 12.08 -8.04
CA ALA A 29 -18.56 11.54 -6.98
C ALA A 29 -17.83 10.46 -6.21
N GLY A 30 -16.63 10.78 -5.74
CA GLY A 30 -15.82 9.85 -5.00
C GLY A 30 -16.48 9.40 -3.69
N ASP A 31 -16.18 8.18 -3.30
CA ASP A 31 -16.73 7.59 -2.08
C ASP A 31 -15.72 7.75 -0.93
N ASP A 32 -16.09 8.56 0.05
CA ASP A 32 -15.21 8.84 1.18
C ASP A 32 -14.89 7.60 1.99
N LEU A 33 -15.84 6.69 2.11
CA LEU A 33 -15.61 5.45 2.85
C LEU A 33 -14.59 4.58 2.11
N LYS A 34 -14.74 4.50 0.80
CA LYS A 34 -13.80 3.74 0.00
C LYS A 34 -12.41 4.33 0.05
N LEU A 35 -12.33 5.66 -0.01
CA LEU A 35 -11.05 6.34 0.05
C LEU A 35 -10.35 6.09 1.39
N ARG A 36 -11.11 6.16 2.47
CA ARG A 36 -10.58 5.91 3.80
C ARG A 36 -10.07 4.47 3.91
N ASP A 37 -10.82 3.53 3.36
CA ASP A 37 -10.42 2.13 3.38
C ASP A 37 -9.14 1.89 2.59
N LEU A 38 -9.04 2.50 1.42
CA LEU A 38 -7.86 2.40 0.59
C LEU A 38 -6.63 2.98 1.29
N LYS A 39 -6.80 4.10 1.96
CA LYS A 39 -5.70 4.71 2.71
C LYS A 39 -5.26 3.83 3.87
N ARG A 40 -6.20 3.17 4.52
CA ARG A 40 -5.88 2.25 5.61
C ARG A 40 -5.09 1.05 5.07
N GLN A 41 -5.52 0.50 3.94
CA GLN A 41 -4.81 -0.62 3.34
C GLN A 41 -3.40 -0.22 2.93
N LYS A 42 -3.25 0.98 2.37
CA LYS A 42 -1.94 1.48 1.97
C LYS A 42 -1.02 1.59 3.19
N LEU A 43 -1.55 2.11 4.29
CA LEU A 43 -0.76 2.24 5.50
C LEU A 43 -0.31 0.89 6.04
N LYS A 44 -1.21 -0.10 6.02
CA LYS A 44 -0.87 -1.44 6.47
C LYS A 44 0.24 -2.04 5.62
N VAL A 45 0.14 -1.89 4.31
CA VAL A 45 1.16 -2.40 3.40
C VAL A 45 2.50 -1.72 3.66
N LYS A 46 2.47 -0.40 3.85
CA LYS A 46 3.68 0.35 4.14
C LYS A 46 4.33 -0.13 5.43
N GLU A 47 3.54 -0.34 6.45
CA GLU A 47 4.06 -0.83 7.73
C GLU A 47 4.67 -2.21 7.60
N GLU A 48 4.05 -3.05 6.80
CA GLU A 48 4.56 -4.39 6.54
C GLU A 48 5.93 -4.32 5.85
N ILE A 49 6.04 -3.46 4.85
CA ILE A 49 7.30 -3.28 4.13
C ILE A 49 8.38 -2.79 5.09
N GLU A 50 8.07 -1.81 5.90
CA GLU A 50 9.04 -1.26 6.84
C GLU A 50 9.47 -2.29 7.87
N SER A 51 8.53 -3.09 8.33
CA SER A 51 8.82 -4.15 9.27
C SER A 51 9.77 -5.18 8.68
N LEU A 52 9.52 -5.58 7.45
CA LEU A 52 10.37 -6.54 6.77
C LEU A 52 11.75 -5.98 6.49
N ARG A 53 11.82 -4.72 6.10
CA ARG A 53 13.10 -4.07 5.83
C ARG A 53 13.93 -3.95 7.10
N SER A 54 13.29 -3.56 8.19
CA SER A 54 13.97 -3.44 9.47
C SER A 54 14.53 -4.79 9.90
N HIS A 55 13.75 -5.83 9.73
CA HIS A 55 14.16 -7.17 10.08
C HIS A 55 15.33 -7.65 9.20
N PHE A 56 15.26 -7.31 7.92
CA PHE A 56 16.26 -7.72 6.95
C PHE A 56 17.57 -6.94 7.10
N SER A 57 17.46 -5.65 7.48
CA SER A 57 18.62 -4.78 7.59
C SER A 57 19.48 -5.08 8.81
N ASN A 58 18.95 -5.77 9.76
CA ASN A 58 19.71 -6.17 10.93
C ASN A 58 20.61 -7.35 10.62
#